data_eb6cf9ae238f8928a6ba0455c0bf77b0
#
_entry.id   eb6cf9ae238f8928a6ba0455c0bf77b0
#
_cell.length_a   1.000
_cell.length_b   1.000
_cell.length_c   1.000
_cell.angle_alpha   90.00
_cell.angle_beta   90.00
_cell.angle_gamma   90.00
#
_symmetry.space_group_name_H-M   'P 1'
#
loop_
_entity.id
_entity.type
_entity.pdbx_description
1 polymer ?
#
loop_
_entity_poly.entity_id
_entity_poly.type
_entity_poly.pdbx_seq_one_letter_code
_entity_poly.pdbx_strand_id
1 'polypeptide(L)'
;NFTLYQMLTRYGSGNHLYTPTSGDNADFDYLAASNFNGVTTANGDYLARTMVRTDNYQMNFTAQYQRDFGQHHLGGLFSIEKSEAESEYLQGQRLTPYPFTTGQYNSATGEMTTMFTRSESGTLSYIGRINYAYANQYLFEALVRSDASTKFAPKNYWGTFPAFSAGWVISEESWFRNKVKGVDFLKLRASWGMTGRDNTAAWQWMQVYAQDANRGTVFETGKDSGNRITINKNNSAVN
;
A
#
# COMPACT_ATOMS: atom_id res chain seq x y z
N ASN A 1 -8.89 8.32 -13.75
CA ASN A 1 -9.21 8.51 -12.33
C ASN A 1 -10.11 7.38 -11.87
N PHE A 2 -9.60 6.53 -11.00
CA PHE A 2 -10.40 5.48 -10.34
C PHE A 2 -10.58 5.89 -8.88
N THR A 3 -11.81 6.14 -8.49
CA THR A 3 -12.16 6.35 -7.08
C THR A 3 -12.99 5.17 -6.63
N LEU A 4 -12.48 4.38 -5.71
CA LEU A 4 -13.19 3.25 -5.11
C LEU A 4 -13.69 3.65 -3.73
N TYR A 5 -15.00 3.63 -3.54
CA TYR A 5 -15.64 3.78 -2.23
C TYR A 5 -16.06 2.41 -1.72
N GLN A 6 -15.53 2.01 -0.58
CA GLN A 6 -15.97 0.79 0.10
C GLN A 6 -16.57 1.14 1.46
N MET A 7 -17.80 0.75 1.67
CA MET A 7 -18.49 0.90 2.94
C MET A 7 -18.75 -0.48 3.54
N LEU A 8 -18.21 -0.72 4.72
CA LEU A 8 -18.38 -1.96 5.45
C LEU A 8 -19.06 -1.70 6.78
N THR A 9 -20.12 -2.46 7.06
CA THR A 9 -20.76 -2.48 8.36
C THR A 9 -20.43 -3.79 9.07
N ARG A 10 -19.87 -3.70 10.28
CA ARG A 10 -19.55 -4.87 11.11
C ARG A 10 -20.35 -4.83 12.40
N TYR A 11 -20.76 -5.99 12.83
CA TYR A 11 -21.33 -6.24 14.15
C TYR A 11 -20.31 -6.96 14.99
N GLY A 12 -20.08 -6.49 16.21
CA GLY A 12 -19.27 -7.21 17.18
C GLY A 12 -19.99 -8.46 17.67
N SER A 13 -19.22 -9.47 18.04
CA SER A 13 -19.76 -10.66 18.68
C SER A 13 -19.79 -10.47 20.18
N GLY A 14 -20.93 -10.35 20.73
CA GLY A 14 -21.18 -10.35 22.17
C GLY A 14 -22.67 -10.52 22.42
N ASN A 15 -23.04 -11.39 23.31
CA ASN A 15 -24.42 -11.59 23.68
C ASN A 15 -24.71 -10.81 24.95
N HIS A 16 -25.53 -9.79 24.86
CA HIS A 16 -26.17 -9.20 26.02
C HIS A 16 -27.38 -10.04 26.41
N LEU A 17 -27.17 -10.98 27.28
CA LEU A 17 -28.24 -11.74 27.91
C LEU A 17 -28.62 -11.05 29.21
N TYR A 18 -29.78 -10.50 29.23
CA TYR A 18 -30.43 -10.07 30.46
C TYR A 18 -31.22 -11.25 31.01
N THR A 19 -30.77 -11.79 32.15
CA THR A 19 -31.55 -12.82 32.86
C THR A 19 -32.24 -12.18 34.05
N PRO A 20 -33.50 -12.48 34.29
CA PRO A 20 -34.23 -11.99 35.45
C PRO A 20 -33.55 -12.42 36.73
N THR A 21 -33.47 -11.53 37.70
CA THR A 21 -32.85 -11.79 39.02
C THR A 21 -33.72 -12.61 39.96
N SER A 22 -35.03 -12.67 39.67
CA SER A 22 -35.98 -13.52 40.43
C SER A 22 -37.05 -14.03 39.47
N GLY A 23 -37.46 -15.29 39.64
CA GLY A 23 -38.41 -15.95 38.77
C GLY A 23 -39.85 -15.60 39.05
N ASP A 24 -40.67 -15.84 38.09
CA ASP A 24 -42.11 -16.14 38.02
C ASP A 24 -43.10 -15.34 38.84
N ASN A 25 -42.88 -14.07 39.12
CA ASN A 25 -43.92 -13.27 39.80
C ASN A 25 -44.68 -12.39 38.81
N ALA A 26 -45.99 -12.38 38.89
CA ALA A 26 -46.87 -11.54 38.10
C ALA A 26 -46.60 -10.03 38.27
N ASP A 27 -45.89 -9.66 39.35
CA ASP A 27 -45.51 -8.28 39.68
C ASP A 27 -44.06 -7.93 39.31
N PHE A 28 -43.45 -8.70 38.44
CA PHE A 28 -42.09 -8.45 37.97
C PHE A 28 -42.04 -7.19 37.12
N ASP A 29 -41.27 -6.18 37.57
CA ASP A 29 -41.08 -4.94 36.82
C ASP A 29 -40.00 -5.13 35.74
N TYR A 30 -40.43 -5.33 34.50
CA TYR A 30 -39.58 -5.48 33.34
C TYR A 30 -38.85 -4.16 32.94
N LEU A 31 -39.22 -3.04 33.56
CA LEU A 31 -38.60 -1.75 33.26
C LEU A 31 -37.48 -1.42 34.25
N ALA A 32 -37.42 -2.07 35.39
CA ALA A 32 -36.38 -1.81 36.38
C ALA A 32 -35.10 -2.56 36.01
N ALA A 33 -34.04 -1.84 35.66
CA ALA A 33 -32.73 -2.39 35.32
C ALA A 33 -32.12 -3.25 36.44
N SER A 34 -32.47 -2.98 37.71
CA SER A 34 -32.04 -3.74 38.88
C SER A 34 -32.57 -5.17 38.92
N ASN A 35 -33.63 -5.46 38.18
CA ASN A 35 -34.25 -6.79 38.11
C ASN A 35 -33.58 -7.72 37.11
N PHE A 36 -32.57 -7.24 36.41
CA PHE A 36 -31.84 -8.00 35.40
C PHE A 36 -30.35 -8.05 35.72
N ASN A 37 -29.75 -9.23 35.55
CA ASN A 37 -28.32 -9.38 35.56
C ASN A 37 -27.78 -9.10 34.16
N GLY A 38 -27.00 -8.05 34.01
CA GLY A 38 -26.26 -7.77 32.79
C GLY A 38 -25.04 -8.67 32.70
N VAL A 39 -24.95 -9.47 31.66
CA VAL A 39 -23.73 -10.22 31.31
C VAL A 39 -22.97 -9.41 30.28
N THR A 40 -21.85 -8.81 30.68
CA THR A 40 -20.89 -8.16 29.77
C THR A 40 -19.88 -9.20 29.31
N THR A 41 -19.79 -9.46 28.05
CA THR A 41 -18.70 -10.23 27.46
C THR A 41 -17.47 -9.35 27.31
N ALA A 42 -16.28 -9.92 27.42
CA ALA A 42 -15.01 -9.20 27.40
C ALA A 42 -14.79 -8.34 26.13
N ASN A 43 -15.50 -8.61 25.05
CA ASN A 43 -15.40 -7.89 23.78
C ASN A 43 -16.62 -7.01 23.45
N GLY A 44 -17.61 -6.90 24.31
CA GLY A 44 -18.79 -6.07 24.14
C GLY A 44 -19.41 -6.06 22.73
N ASP A 45 -20.71 -5.94 22.61
CA ASP A 45 -21.33 -5.76 21.30
C ASP A 45 -21.01 -4.35 20.77
N TYR A 46 -20.73 -4.27 19.50
CA TYR A 46 -20.50 -2.99 18.86
C TYR A 46 -21.08 -2.94 17.44
N LEU A 47 -21.34 -1.75 16.99
CA LEU A 47 -21.65 -1.44 15.61
C LEU A 47 -20.52 -0.58 15.05
N ALA A 48 -19.90 -1.02 13.98
CA ALA A 48 -18.87 -0.25 13.30
C ALA A 48 -19.23 -0.01 11.84
N ARG A 49 -18.95 1.19 11.36
CA ARG A 49 -19.00 1.54 9.94
C ARG A 49 -17.65 2.02 9.49
N THR A 50 -17.19 1.45 8.39
CA THR A 50 -15.91 1.77 7.79
C THR A 50 -16.15 2.33 6.39
N MET A 51 -15.51 3.45 6.10
CA MET A 51 -15.45 4.03 4.77
C MET A 51 -13.99 4.06 4.34
N VAL A 52 -13.72 3.51 3.17
CA VAL A 52 -12.39 3.55 2.54
C VAL A 52 -12.53 4.30 1.22
N ARG A 53 -11.71 5.33 1.05
CA ARG A 53 -11.58 6.05 -0.20
C ARG A 53 -10.16 5.85 -0.71
N THR A 54 -10.02 5.45 -1.96
CA THR A 54 -8.73 5.29 -2.61
C THR A 54 -8.75 6.00 -3.96
N ASP A 55 -7.85 6.94 -4.12
CA ASP A 55 -7.62 7.67 -5.36
C ASP A 55 -6.24 7.30 -5.90
N ASN A 56 -6.20 6.80 -7.12
CA ASN A 56 -4.96 6.45 -7.82
C ASN A 56 -4.94 7.13 -9.18
N TYR A 57 -3.82 7.71 -9.53
CA TYR A 57 -3.61 8.13 -10.90
C TYR A 57 -2.22 7.74 -11.39
N GLN A 58 -2.12 7.50 -12.69
CA GLN A 58 -0.87 7.23 -13.38
C GLN A 58 -0.82 7.99 -14.68
N MET A 59 0.33 8.59 -14.95
CA MET A 59 0.64 9.27 -16.20
C MET A 59 1.91 8.66 -16.79
N ASN A 60 1.84 8.32 -18.07
CA ASN A 60 2.99 7.80 -18.81
C ASN A 60 3.17 8.65 -20.09
N PHE A 61 4.41 9.06 -20.31
CA PHE A 61 4.84 9.64 -21.57
C PHE A 61 5.96 8.79 -22.14
N THR A 62 5.82 8.34 -23.40
CA THR A 62 6.84 7.52 -24.03
C THR A 62 7.13 8.05 -25.42
N ALA A 63 8.41 8.28 -25.71
CA ALA A 63 8.91 8.61 -27.03
C ALA A 63 9.78 7.45 -27.53
N GLN A 64 9.56 7.05 -28.80
CA GLN A 64 10.30 5.98 -29.45
C GLN A 64 10.87 6.48 -30.77
N TYR A 65 12.08 6.03 -31.07
CA TYR A 65 12.73 6.29 -32.35
C TYR A 65 13.35 5.00 -32.87
N GLN A 66 13.16 4.72 -34.14
CA GLN A 66 13.79 3.58 -34.81
C GLN A 66 14.27 4.02 -36.20
N ARG A 67 15.46 3.57 -36.56
CA ARG A 67 16.02 3.84 -37.87
C ARG A 67 16.98 2.74 -38.29
N ASP A 68 16.91 2.41 -39.57
CA ASP A 68 17.79 1.46 -40.25
C ASP A 68 18.78 2.21 -41.15
N PHE A 69 20.04 1.84 -41.06
CA PHE A 69 21.14 2.39 -41.85
C PHE A 69 21.93 1.24 -42.49
N GLY A 70 21.44 0.72 -43.63
CA GLY A 70 22.00 -0.46 -44.25
C GLY A 70 21.91 -1.70 -43.34
N GLN A 71 23.04 -2.17 -42.83
CA GLN A 71 23.08 -3.32 -41.90
C GLN A 71 22.96 -2.94 -40.42
N HIS A 72 22.83 -1.66 -40.13
CA HIS A 72 22.69 -1.16 -38.78
C HIS A 72 21.24 -0.84 -38.47
N HIS A 73 20.73 -1.39 -37.39
CA HIS A 73 19.39 -1.13 -36.86
C HIS A 73 19.54 -0.47 -35.48
N LEU A 74 19.06 0.76 -35.36
CA LEU A 74 19.11 1.53 -34.11
C LEU A 74 17.68 1.79 -33.62
N GLY A 75 17.41 1.44 -32.37
CA GLY A 75 16.16 1.76 -31.68
C GLY A 75 16.46 2.49 -30.35
N GLY A 76 15.65 3.49 -30.05
CA GLY A 76 15.71 4.22 -28.80
C GLY A 76 14.32 4.38 -28.21
N LEU A 77 14.23 4.31 -26.88
CA LEU A 77 13.00 4.59 -26.13
C LEU A 77 13.37 5.47 -24.94
N PHE A 78 12.57 6.50 -24.73
CA PHE A 78 12.57 7.28 -23.50
C PHE A 78 11.17 7.32 -22.92
N SER A 79 11.00 7.02 -21.63
CA SER A 79 9.71 7.08 -20.96
C SER A 79 9.83 7.79 -19.63
N ILE A 80 8.77 8.55 -19.30
CA ILE A 80 8.52 9.13 -17.98
C ILE A 80 7.24 8.49 -17.46
N GLU A 81 7.30 7.90 -16.27
CA GLU A 81 6.16 7.32 -15.58
C GLU A 81 5.99 8.01 -14.24
N LYS A 82 4.80 8.53 -13.95
CA LYS A 82 4.44 9.13 -12.67
C LYS A 82 3.19 8.44 -12.14
N SER A 83 3.21 8.01 -10.88
CA SER A 83 2.02 7.53 -10.20
C SER A 83 1.89 8.13 -8.81
N GLU A 84 0.66 8.37 -8.40
CA GLU A 84 0.31 8.81 -7.05
C GLU A 84 -0.86 7.97 -6.57
N ALA A 85 -0.84 7.61 -5.31
CA ALA A 85 -1.88 6.88 -4.62
C ALA A 85 -2.17 7.55 -3.28
N GLU A 86 -3.45 7.78 -3.00
CA GLU A 86 -3.95 8.27 -1.74
C GLU A 86 -5.02 7.31 -1.24
N SER A 87 -4.96 6.94 0.03
CA SER A 87 -5.97 6.10 0.67
C SER A 87 -6.35 6.68 2.01
N GLU A 88 -7.64 6.90 2.21
CA GLU A 88 -8.25 7.34 3.45
C GLU A 88 -9.09 6.21 4.03
N TYR A 89 -8.92 5.98 5.31
CA TYR A 89 -9.70 5.02 6.09
C TYR A 89 -10.36 5.78 7.24
N LEU A 90 -11.68 5.75 7.27
CA LEU A 90 -12.50 6.30 8.36
C LEU A 90 -13.35 5.18 8.94
N GLN A 91 -13.23 4.94 10.22
CA GLN A 91 -14.09 4.02 10.97
C GLN A 91 -14.77 4.75 12.12
N GLY A 92 -16.09 4.62 12.20
CA GLY A 92 -16.85 4.96 13.38
C GLY A 92 -17.32 3.67 14.05
N GLN A 93 -17.10 3.55 15.36
CA GLN A 93 -17.57 2.43 16.15
C GLN A 93 -18.40 2.94 17.33
N ARG A 94 -19.49 2.28 17.63
CA ARG A 94 -20.30 2.59 18.81
C ARG A 94 -20.66 1.30 19.54
N LEU A 95 -20.47 1.32 20.83
CA LEU A 95 -20.71 0.18 21.71
C LEU A 95 -22.21 0.05 22.04
N THR A 96 -22.59 -1.11 22.52
CA THR A 96 -23.94 -1.42 23.06
C THR A 96 -25.05 -1.12 22.07
N PRO A 97 -25.10 -1.79 20.90
CA PRO A 97 -26.24 -1.70 20.00
C PRO A 97 -27.46 -2.40 20.62
N TYR A 98 -28.65 -1.87 20.36
CA TYR A 98 -29.88 -2.58 20.72
C TYR A 98 -30.05 -3.86 19.88
N PRO A 99 -30.30 -5.02 20.52
CA PRO A 99 -30.32 -6.31 19.82
C PRO A 99 -31.45 -6.46 18.79
N PHE A 100 -32.48 -5.61 18.86
CA PHE A 100 -33.64 -5.63 17.96
C PHE A 100 -33.58 -4.59 16.83
N THR A 101 -32.41 -3.96 16.62
CA THR A 101 -32.26 -2.92 15.61
C THR A 101 -31.72 -3.49 14.30
N THR A 102 -32.03 -2.82 13.20
CA THR A 102 -31.53 -3.15 11.85
C THR A 102 -30.09 -2.71 11.60
N GLY A 103 -29.31 -2.49 12.65
CA GLY A 103 -27.91 -2.09 12.52
C GLY A 103 -27.69 -0.62 12.17
N GLN A 104 -28.62 0.24 12.53
CA GLN A 104 -28.43 1.68 12.39
C GLN A 104 -27.47 2.18 13.46
N TYR A 105 -26.49 2.99 13.04
CA TYR A 105 -25.46 3.50 13.93
C TYR A 105 -26.02 4.30 15.13
N ASN A 106 -27.15 4.99 14.94
CA ASN A 106 -27.83 5.77 15.97
C ASN A 106 -28.53 4.90 17.03
N SER A 107 -28.72 3.61 16.76
CA SER A 107 -29.40 2.69 17.67
C SER A 107 -28.45 2.01 18.68
N ALA A 108 -27.23 2.46 18.80
CA ALA A 108 -26.29 2.08 19.85
C ALA A 108 -26.19 3.19 20.90
N THR A 109 -26.09 2.80 22.17
CA THR A 109 -26.10 3.74 23.32
C THR A 109 -24.76 3.90 24.01
N GLY A 110 -23.80 3.01 23.71
CA GLY A 110 -22.48 3.04 24.33
C GLY A 110 -21.55 4.10 23.77
N GLU A 111 -20.32 4.05 24.22
CA GLU A 111 -19.26 4.99 23.82
C GLU A 111 -19.02 4.95 22.30
N MET A 112 -18.76 6.10 21.74
CA MET A 112 -18.43 6.27 20.33
C MET A 112 -16.93 6.51 20.19
N THR A 113 -16.30 5.68 19.38
CA THR A 113 -14.89 5.84 18.99
C THR A 113 -14.78 6.02 17.48
N THR A 114 -13.85 6.86 17.08
CA THR A 114 -13.55 7.09 15.66
C THR A 114 -12.07 6.84 15.40
N MET A 115 -11.76 6.26 14.26
CA MET A 115 -10.41 6.08 13.77
C MET A 115 -10.30 6.64 12.36
N PHE A 116 -9.31 7.47 12.14
CA PHE A 116 -8.99 7.99 10.82
C PHE A 116 -7.53 7.71 10.51
N THR A 117 -7.28 7.20 9.32
CA THR A 117 -5.92 6.98 8.81
C THR A 117 -5.87 7.44 7.36
N ARG A 118 -4.82 8.16 7.02
CA ARG A 118 -4.52 8.58 5.65
C ARG A 118 -3.13 8.10 5.27
N SER A 119 -3.00 7.54 4.08
CA SER A 119 -1.72 7.15 3.51
C SER A 119 -1.58 7.72 2.11
N GLU A 120 -0.40 8.22 1.80
CA GLU A 120 -0.05 8.79 0.52
C GLU A 120 1.24 8.16 0.03
N SER A 121 1.33 7.92 -1.26
CA SER A 121 2.56 7.48 -1.90
C SER A 121 2.65 8.01 -3.32
N GLY A 122 3.86 8.29 -3.77
CA GLY A 122 4.11 8.74 -5.12
C GLY A 122 5.40 8.13 -5.66
N THR A 123 5.42 7.84 -6.96
CA THR A 123 6.60 7.38 -7.68
C THR A 123 6.80 8.17 -8.94
N LEU A 124 8.05 8.40 -9.31
CA LEU A 124 8.45 9.02 -10.56
C LEU A 124 9.62 8.23 -11.15
N SER A 125 9.48 7.80 -12.40
CA SER A 125 10.46 6.96 -13.06
C SER A 125 10.87 7.56 -14.40
N TYR A 126 12.16 7.54 -14.67
CA TYR A 126 12.75 7.80 -15.98
C TYR A 126 13.33 6.51 -16.54
N ILE A 127 12.97 6.18 -17.77
CA ILE A 127 13.39 4.95 -18.42
C ILE A 127 14.02 5.32 -19.76
N GLY A 128 15.26 4.91 -19.96
CA GLY A 128 15.97 5.03 -21.22
C GLY A 128 16.38 3.65 -21.72
N ARG A 129 16.09 3.32 -22.99
CA ARG A 129 16.52 2.08 -23.62
C ARG A 129 17.09 2.35 -25.01
N ILE A 130 18.20 1.73 -25.29
CA ILE A 130 18.83 1.73 -26.62
C ILE A 130 18.97 0.28 -27.05
N ASN A 131 18.50 -0.01 -28.25
CA ASN A 131 18.67 -1.28 -28.93
C ASN A 131 19.51 -1.05 -30.18
N TYR A 132 20.51 -1.87 -30.38
CA TYR A 132 21.35 -1.82 -31.56
C TYR A 132 21.53 -3.22 -32.13
N ALA A 133 21.35 -3.36 -33.43
CA ALA A 133 21.67 -4.60 -34.12
C ALA A 133 22.52 -4.31 -35.35
N TYR A 134 23.52 -5.15 -35.59
CA TYR A 134 24.36 -5.12 -36.78
C TYR A 134 24.16 -6.43 -37.56
N ALA A 135 23.80 -6.30 -38.83
CA ALA A 135 23.56 -7.39 -39.76
C ALA A 135 22.61 -8.47 -39.23
N ASN A 136 21.76 -8.15 -38.25
CA ASN A 136 20.91 -9.10 -37.50
C ASN A 136 21.71 -10.22 -36.79
N GLN A 137 23.01 -10.14 -36.75
CA GLN A 137 23.92 -11.10 -36.14
C GLN A 137 24.33 -10.69 -34.74
N TYR A 138 24.68 -9.44 -34.56
CA TYR A 138 25.13 -8.89 -33.29
C TYR A 138 24.06 -7.97 -32.71
N LEU A 139 23.60 -8.28 -31.52
CA LEU A 139 22.52 -7.57 -30.86
C LEU A 139 23.04 -6.99 -29.55
N PHE A 140 22.72 -5.76 -29.28
CA PHE A 140 23.05 -5.07 -28.04
C PHE A 140 21.86 -4.29 -27.53
N GLU A 141 21.59 -4.36 -26.24
CA GLU A 141 20.57 -3.57 -25.56
C GLU A 141 21.16 -2.98 -24.27
N ALA A 142 20.93 -1.70 -24.06
CA ALA A 142 21.19 -1.00 -22.82
C ALA A 142 19.90 -0.39 -22.31
N LEU A 143 19.57 -0.64 -21.07
CA LEU A 143 18.44 -0.08 -20.33
C LEU A 143 18.94 0.61 -19.09
N VAL A 144 18.45 1.80 -18.82
CA VAL A 144 18.65 2.50 -17.54
C VAL A 144 17.29 2.92 -17.04
N ARG A 145 16.97 2.54 -15.82
CA ARG A 145 15.77 2.98 -15.12
C ARG A 145 16.21 3.74 -13.86
N SER A 146 15.68 4.95 -13.67
CA SER A 146 15.88 5.75 -12.47
C SER A 146 14.53 6.02 -11.84
N ASP A 147 14.33 5.51 -10.63
CA ASP A 147 13.06 5.55 -9.91
C ASP A 147 13.21 6.38 -8.64
N ALA A 148 12.26 7.30 -8.42
CA ALA A 148 12.07 8.00 -7.17
C ALA A 148 10.82 7.48 -6.47
N SER A 149 10.89 7.32 -5.15
CA SER A 149 9.73 6.93 -4.32
C SER A 149 9.67 7.79 -3.06
N THR A 150 8.48 8.32 -2.77
CA THR A 150 8.22 9.11 -1.55
C THR A 150 8.30 8.29 -0.26
N LYS A 151 8.42 6.97 -0.37
CA LYS A 151 8.62 6.09 0.78
C LYS A 151 9.98 6.26 1.44
N PHE A 152 10.95 6.78 0.69
CA PHE A 152 12.32 7.02 1.17
C PHE A 152 12.53 8.45 1.63
N ALA A 153 13.58 8.68 2.40
CA ALA A 153 13.98 10.02 2.82
C ALA A 153 14.36 10.91 1.62
N PRO A 154 14.16 12.24 1.68
CA PRO A 154 14.46 13.16 0.56
C PRO A 154 15.86 13.01 -0.05
N LYS A 155 16.85 12.65 0.77
CA LYS A 155 18.22 12.41 0.31
C LYS A 155 18.39 11.13 -0.51
N ASN A 156 17.47 10.18 -0.37
CA ASN A 156 17.55 8.82 -0.92
C ASN A 156 16.34 8.47 -1.81
N TYR A 157 15.63 9.46 -2.35
CA TYR A 157 14.46 9.21 -3.20
C TYR A 157 14.79 8.40 -4.44
N TRP A 158 15.98 8.64 -5.03
CA TRP A 158 16.35 8.11 -6.32
C TRP A 158 17.18 6.83 -6.23
N GLY A 159 16.74 5.80 -6.93
CA GLY A 159 17.50 4.61 -7.22
C GLY A 159 17.70 4.45 -8.73
N THR A 160 18.91 4.09 -9.17
CA THR A 160 19.23 3.88 -10.59
C THR A 160 19.58 2.43 -10.83
N PHE A 161 18.95 1.84 -11.83
CA PHE A 161 18.99 0.41 -12.14
C PHE A 161 19.39 0.20 -13.60
N PRO A 162 20.67 0.05 -13.90
CA PRO A 162 21.14 -0.26 -15.24
C PRO A 162 20.99 -1.74 -15.56
N ALA A 163 20.73 -2.05 -16.82
CA ALA A 163 20.75 -3.39 -17.36
C ALA A 163 21.32 -3.39 -18.80
N PHE A 164 22.07 -4.41 -19.11
CA PHE A 164 22.71 -4.60 -20.42
C PHE A 164 22.46 -6.02 -20.90
N SER A 165 22.27 -6.17 -22.20
CA SER A 165 22.24 -7.49 -22.83
C SER A 165 22.97 -7.46 -24.16
N ALA A 166 23.64 -8.57 -24.46
CA ALA A 166 24.29 -8.80 -25.74
C ALA A 166 23.84 -10.15 -26.29
N GLY A 167 23.63 -10.22 -27.59
CA GLY A 167 23.23 -11.42 -28.30
C GLY A 167 24.07 -11.60 -29.56
N TRP A 168 24.40 -12.86 -29.85
CA TRP A 168 25.09 -13.25 -31.07
C TRP A 168 24.32 -14.35 -31.75
N VAL A 169 23.85 -14.09 -32.98
CA VAL A 169 23.16 -15.07 -33.82
C VAL A 169 24.19 -15.81 -34.63
N ILE A 170 24.72 -16.87 -34.07
CA ILE A 170 25.83 -17.68 -34.65
C ILE A 170 25.40 -18.32 -35.96
N SER A 171 24.12 -18.70 -36.06
CA SER A 171 23.58 -19.28 -37.29
C SER A 171 23.60 -18.37 -38.51
N GLU A 172 23.68 -17.05 -38.33
CA GLU A 172 23.79 -16.07 -39.39
C GLU A 172 25.23 -15.87 -39.89
N GLU A 173 26.23 -16.40 -39.17
CA GLU A 173 27.63 -16.35 -39.58
C GLU A 173 27.87 -17.24 -40.82
N SER A 174 28.57 -16.69 -41.82
CA SER A 174 28.87 -17.40 -43.05
C SER A 174 29.65 -18.70 -42.88
N TRP A 175 30.57 -18.74 -41.88
CA TRP A 175 31.33 -19.92 -41.54
C TRP A 175 30.47 -21.04 -40.92
N PHE A 176 29.46 -20.65 -40.10
CA PHE A 176 28.55 -21.60 -39.46
C PHE A 176 27.59 -22.19 -40.49
N ARG A 177 26.95 -21.33 -41.27
CA ARG A 177 25.98 -21.71 -42.33
C ARG A 177 26.60 -22.67 -43.36
N ASN A 178 27.88 -22.51 -43.66
CA ASN A 178 28.58 -23.34 -44.64
C ASN A 178 29.04 -24.68 -44.07
N LYS A 179 29.33 -24.77 -42.77
CA LYS A 179 29.94 -25.94 -42.15
C LYS A 179 28.96 -26.80 -41.35
N VAL A 180 27.91 -26.21 -40.74
CA VAL A 180 26.98 -26.92 -39.87
C VAL A 180 25.66 -27.12 -40.62
N LYS A 181 25.39 -28.38 -40.97
CA LYS A 181 24.11 -28.77 -41.57
C LYS A 181 23.22 -29.38 -40.47
N GLY A 182 21.93 -28.96 -40.41
CA GLY A 182 20.96 -29.52 -39.46
C GLY A 182 20.69 -28.67 -38.23
N VAL A 183 21.31 -27.47 -38.13
CA VAL A 183 20.99 -26.45 -37.13
C VAL A 183 20.56 -25.19 -37.83
N ASP A 184 19.26 -24.90 -37.86
CA ASP A 184 18.70 -23.76 -38.58
C ASP A 184 18.87 -22.45 -37.83
N PHE A 185 18.85 -22.51 -36.49
CA PHE A 185 18.99 -21.32 -35.68
C PHE A 185 19.82 -21.61 -34.39
N LEU A 186 20.88 -20.80 -34.20
CA LEU A 186 21.70 -20.83 -33.00
C LEU A 186 21.99 -19.40 -32.57
N LYS A 187 21.55 -19.03 -31.34
CA LYS A 187 21.78 -17.73 -30.75
C LYS A 187 22.34 -17.86 -29.33
N LEU A 188 23.43 -17.16 -29.05
CA LEU A 188 23.96 -16.97 -27.72
C LEU A 188 23.49 -15.62 -27.19
N ARG A 189 23.09 -15.58 -25.92
CA ARG A 189 22.69 -14.33 -25.24
C ARG A 189 23.27 -14.29 -23.84
N ALA A 190 23.81 -13.12 -23.46
CA ALA A 190 24.21 -12.81 -22.12
C ALA A 190 23.52 -11.52 -21.67
N SER A 191 23.12 -11.45 -20.39
CA SER A 191 22.50 -10.27 -19.81
C SER A 191 22.95 -10.07 -18.37
N TRP A 192 23.09 -8.82 -17.99
CA TRP A 192 23.37 -8.39 -16.63
C TRP A 192 22.51 -7.19 -16.30
N GLY A 193 22.03 -7.08 -15.05
CA GLY A 193 21.26 -5.94 -14.63
C GLY A 193 21.13 -5.85 -13.13
N MET A 194 20.81 -4.64 -12.68
CA MET A 194 20.47 -4.34 -11.30
C MET A 194 18.98 -4.08 -11.19
N THR A 195 18.37 -4.54 -10.10
CA THR A 195 16.97 -4.28 -9.76
C THR A 195 16.87 -3.72 -8.36
N GLY A 196 15.90 -2.85 -8.12
CA GLY A 196 15.60 -2.30 -6.82
C GLY A 196 14.21 -2.73 -6.33
N ARG A 197 13.98 -2.54 -5.04
CA ARG A 197 12.71 -2.83 -4.40
C ARG A 197 12.40 -1.72 -3.38
N ASP A 198 11.17 -1.21 -3.39
CA ASP A 198 10.66 -0.21 -2.45
C ASP A 198 9.66 -0.80 -1.43
N ASN A 199 9.86 -2.05 -1.03
CA ASN A 199 8.97 -2.77 -0.10
C ASN A 199 9.14 -2.29 1.34
N THR A 200 8.97 -0.99 1.54
CA THR A 200 8.97 -0.34 2.85
C THR A 200 7.65 0.41 3.04
N ALA A 201 7.22 0.58 4.29
CA ALA A 201 6.08 1.42 4.57
C ALA A 201 6.44 2.90 4.34
N ALA A 202 5.45 3.69 3.92
CA ALA A 202 5.62 5.12 3.74
C ALA A 202 5.99 5.79 5.07
N TRP A 203 6.81 6.85 4.99
CA TRP A 203 7.15 7.74 6.11
C TRP A 203 7.92 7.10 7.28
N GLN A 204 8.45 5.87 7.14
CA GLN A 204 9.23 5.22 8.20
C GLN A 204 10.51 5.98 8.58
N TRP A 205 11.02 6.82 7.68
CA TRP A 205 12.20 7.65 7.93
C TRP A 205 11.90 8.89 8.77
N MET A 206 10.60 9.23 8.95
CA MET A 206 10.22 10.38 9.79
C MET A 206 10.12 9.99 11.25
N GLN A 207 10.49 10.93 12.11
CA GLN A 207 10.22 10.81 13.54
C GLN A 207 8.73 11.08 13.79
N VAL A 208 8.05 10.12 14.39
CA VAL A 208 6.63 10.21 14.70
C VAL A 208 6.44 10.41 16.20
N TYR A 209 5.55 11.34 16.53
CA TYR A 209 5.12 11.58 17.90
C TYR A 209 3.79 10.86 18.15
N ALA A 210 3.64 10.25 19.30
CA ALA A 210 2.40 9.62 19.74
C ALA A 210 1.90 10.29 21.02
N GLN A 211 0.60 10.35 21.18
CA GLN A 211 -0.02 10.70 22.45
C GLN A 211 0.01 9.49 23.37
N ASP A 212 0.50 9.69 24.60
CA ASP A 212 0.52 8.66 25.64
C ASP A 212 0.05 9.30 26.95
N ALA A 213 -0.99 8.75 27.53
CA ALA A 213 -1.57 9.25 28.80
C ALA A 213 -0.60 9.17 29.99
N ASN A 214 0.40 8.28 29.91
CA ASN A 214 1.27 7.96 31.04
C ASN A 214 2.71 8.41 30.89
N ARG A 215 3.14 8.77 29.65
CA ARG A 215 4.53 9.08 29.32
C ARG A 215 4.63 10.29 28.43
N GLY A 216 5.66 11.10 28.64
CA GLY A 216 5.97 12.24 27.77
C GLY A 216 5.84 13.58 28.47
N THR A 217 6.00 14.66 27.70
CA THR A 217 5.95 16.04 28.18
C THR A 217 4.53 16.58 28.08
N VAL A 218 4.06 17.24 29.13
CA VAL A 218 2.78 17.94 29.16
C VAL A 218 3.00 19.38 28.67
N PHE A 219 2.26 19.79 27.67
CA PHE A 219 2.36 21.15 27.12
C PHE A 219 1.37 22.15 27.75
N GLU A 220 0.41 21.68 28.53
CA GLU A 220 -0.56 22.50 29.23
C GLU A 220 -0.48 22.32 30.77
N THR A 221 -0.69 23.42 31.49
CA THR A 221 -0.88 23.40 32.94
C THR A 221 -2.31 22.98 33.25
N GLY A 222 -2.61 21.70 33.14
CA GLY A 222 -3.94 21.16 33.37
C GLY A 222 -3.87 19.76 33.99
N LYS A 223 -4.95 19.38 34.66
CA LYS A 223 -5.10 18.10 35.35
C LYS A 223 -5.26 16.90 34.41
N ASP A 224 -5.35 17.12 33.10
CA ASP A 224 -5.59 16.05 32.13
C ASP A 224 -4.27 15.39 31.73
N SER A 225 -4.01 14.26 32.33
CA SER A 225 -2.88 13.38 32.03
C SER A 225 -2.96 12.78 30.60
N GLY A 226 -4.04 13.02 29.85
CA GLY A 226 -4.26 12.46 28.52
C GLY A 226 -3.54 13.17 27.35
N ASN A 227 -2.97 14.37 27.59
CA ASN A 227 -2.36 15.20 26.53
C ASN A 227 -0.83 15.17 26.53
N ARG A 228 -0.24 14.06 26.91
CA ARG A 228 1.22 13.89 26.85
C ARG A 228 1.65 13.49 25.46
N ILE A 229 2.69 14.14 24.97
CA ILE A 229 3.31 13.81 23.69
C ILE A 229 4.64 13.10 23.94
N THR A 230 4.81 11.94 23.36
CA THR A 230 6.04 11.15 23.43
C THR A 230 6.54 10.82 22.03
N ILE A 231 7.83 10.56 21.92
CA ILE A 231 8.44 10.09 20.67
C ILE A 231 8.11 8.59 20.52
N ASN A 232 7.54 8.22 19.40
CA ASN A 232 7.34 6.82 19.07
C ASN A 232 8.66 6.17 18.66
N LYS A 233 9.26 5.39 19.55
CA LYS A 233 10.56 4.73 19.30
C LYS A 233 10.50 3.62 18.25
N ASN A 234 9.30 3.18 17.82
CA ASN A 234 9.17 2.12 16.82
C ASN A 234 9.43 2.58 15.39
N ASN A 235 9.54 3.89 15.20
CA ASN A 235 9.97 4.49 13.94
C ASN A 235 11.43 4.96 14.04
N SER A 236 12.31 4.14 14.58
CA SER A 236 13.73 4.40 14.43
C SER A 236 14.07 4.37 12.93
N ALA A 237 14.55 5.50 12.45
CA ALA A 237 14.94 5.70 11.07
C ALA A 237 15.75 4.50 10.57
N VAL A 238 15.26 3.87 9.53
CA VAL A 238 16.08 3.01 8.69
C VAL A 238 17.03 3.96 7.96
N ASN A 239 18.28 4.02 8.41
CA ASN A 239 19.37 4.71 7.75
C ASN A 239 19.71 4.03 6.41
#